data_2180dcba9ec7e16b36939c53afb73618
#
_entry.id   2180dcba9ec7e16b36939c53afb73618
#
_cell.length_a   1.000
_cell.length_b   1.000
_cell.length_c   1.000
_cell.angle_alpha   90.00
_cell.angle_beta   90.00
_cell.angle_gamma   90.00
#
_symmetry.space_group_name_H-M   'P 1'
#
loop_
_entity.id
_entity.type
_entity.pdbx_description
1 polymer ?
#
loop_
_entity_poly.entity_id
_entity_poly.type
_entity_poly.pdbx_seq_one_letter_code
_entity_poly.pdbx_strand_id
1 'polypeptide(L)'
;EGVLLGNGVSQLNKLDNYVHSTGKDQESDEMIPDALKEFEDKQLAASEEMAEKIEEALQESGMQSVVSVNFTSQYVQLTMNGALLFDSGDAELKEDCYPVMEQVVKILERYSEGIIEVEGHTDNVPMSGFKYSDNDELSSARAISVFRYLMEHSNLDPVNVKHSGRGEYVPIADNA
;
A
#
# COMPACT_ATOMS: atom_id res chain seq x y z
N GLU A 1 -5.67 -3.56 -7.31
CA GLU A 1 -4.47 -2.79 -7.03
C GLU A 1 -4.47 -2.34 -5.59
N GLY A 2 -3.35 -2.49 -4.91
CA GLY A 2 -3.16 -2.09 -3.54
C GLY A 2 -2.22 -0.88 -3.44
N VAL A 3 -2.59 0.10 -2.61
CA VAL A 3 -1.68 1.16 -2.18
C VAL A 3 -1.32 0.91 -0.73
N LEU A 4 -0.04 0.69 -0.46
CA LEU A 4 0.48 0.46 0.89
C LEU A 4 0.99 1.77 1.49
N LEU A 5 0.48 2.13 2.65
CA LEU A 5 0.96 3.24 3.45
C LEU A 5 1.88 2.69 4.54
N GLY A 6 3.18 2.75 4.30
CA GLY A 6 4.18 2.25 5.25
C GLY A 6 4.45 3.23 6.38
N ASN A 7 4.13 2.83 7.60
CA ASN A 7 4.38 3.63 8.81
C ASN A 7 5.65 3.19 9.57
N GLY A 8 6.43 2.23 9.05
CA GLY A 8 7.35 1.50 9.92
C GLY A 8 8.80 1.34 9.50
N VAL A 9 9.18 1.60 8.24
CA VAL A 9 10.54 1.22 7.79
C VAL A 9 11.66 2.04 8.46
N SER A 10 11.41 3.30 8.80
CA SER A 10 12.41 4.13 9.49
C SER A 10 12.63 3.79 10.97
N GLN A 11 11.67 3.08 11.59
CA GLN A 11 11.76 2.68 12.99
C GLN A 11 12.40 1.30 13.18
N LEU A 12 12.22 0.38 12.23
CA LEU A 12 12.91 -0.92 12.23
C LEU A 12 14.43 -0.76 12.15
N ASN A 13 14.93 0.19 11.34
CA ASN A 13 16.35 0.51 11.28
C ASN A 13 16.92 1.07 12.61
N LYS A 14 16.09 1.67 13.46
CA LYS A 14 16.51 2.09 14.81
C LYS A 14 16.60 0.92 15.77
N LEU A 15 15.74 -0.11 15.63
CA LEU A 15 15.78 -1.32 16.45
C LEU A 15 17.00 -2.18 16.11
N ASP A 16 17.34 -2.35 14.83
CA ASP A 16 18.53 -3.07 14.38
C ASP A 16 19.83 -2.44 14.95
N ASN A 17 19.90 -1.11 14.98
CA ASN A 17 21.01 -0.40 15.60
C ASN A 17 21.05 -0.57 17.12
N TYR A 18 19.89 -0.70 17.79
CA TYR A 18 19.83 -0.91 19.23
C TYR A 18 20.26 -2.34 19.61
N VAL A 19 19.82 -3.35 18.86
CA VAL A 19 20.20 -4.75 19.06
C VAL A 19 21.70 -4.98 18.82
N HIS A 20 22.32 -4.26 17.90
CA HIS A 20 23.77 -4.37 17.63
C HIS A 20 24.66 -3.62 18.64
N SER A 21 24.11 -2.64 19.38
CA SER A 21 24.90 -1.86 20.36
C SER A 21 24.90 -2.43 21.79
N THR A 22 24.00 -3.38 22.10
CA THR A 22 23.87 -3.97 23.46
C THR A 22 24.56 -5.32 23.64
N GLY A 23 25.47 -5.69 22.74
CA GLY A 23 26.23 -6.93 22.83
C GLY A 23 27.28 -6.98 23.92
N LYS A 24 26.90 -6.86 25.17
CA LYS A 24 27.63 -7.30 26.37
C LYS A 24 26.80 -7.02 27.61
N ASP A 25 25.95 -7.98 28.02
CA ASP A 25 25.66 -8.33 29.40
C ASP A 25 24.51 -9.34 29.42
N GLN A 26 24.66 -10.40 30.16
CA GLN A 26 23.80 -11.60 30.22
C GLN A 26 22.44 -11.42 30.95
N GLU A 27 21.98 -10.20 31.19
CA GLU A 27 20.68 -9.92 31.81
C GLU A 27 19.63 -9.31 30.83
N SER A 28 19.94 -9.20 29.54
CA SER A 28 19.07 -8.52 28.54
C SER A 28 18.16 -9.44 27.75
N ASP A 29 18.30 -10.76 27.82
CA ASP A 29 17.57 -11.69 26.94
C ASP A 29 16.07 -11.81 27.25
N GLU A 30 15.60 -11.46 28.45
CA GLU A 30 14.18 -11.47 28.81
C GLU A 30 13.48 -10.11 28.54
N MET A 31 14.22 -9.00 28.51
CA MET A 31 13.63 -7.66 28.29
C MET A 31 13.42 -7.33 26.81
N ILE A 32 14.19 -7.92 25.90
CA ILE A 32 14.09 -7.66 24.45
C ILE A 32 12.76 -8.15 23.86
N PRO A 33 12.25 -9.36 24.18
CA PRO A 33 10.96 -9.83 23.70
C PRO A 33 9.78 -8.95 24.12
N ASP A 34 9.77 -8.48 25.37
CA ASP A 34 8.70 -7.61 25.88
C ASP A 34 8.74 -6.22 25.26
N ALA A 35 9.93 -5.65 25.04
CA ALA A 35 10.09 -4.36 24.35
C ALA A 35 9.70 -4.44 22.86
N LEU A 36 10.02 -5.54 22.19
CA LEU A 36 9.59 -5.79 20.81
C LEU A 36 8.08 -5.90 20.71
N LYS A 37 7.47 -6.66 21.62
CA LYS A 37 6.01 -6.81 21.66
C LYS A 37 5.30 -5.48 21.94
N GLU A 38 5.79 -4.72 22.91
CA GLU A 38 5.24 -3.38 23.18
C GLU A 38 5.37 -2.44 21.97
N PHE A 39 6.47 -2.54 21.23
CA PHE A 39 6.68 -1.78 20.01
C PHE A 39 5.69 -2.20 18.90
N GLU A 40 5.53 -3.51 18.67
CA GLU A 40 4.57 -4.04 17.70
C GLU A 40 3.12 -3.66 18.05
N ASP A 41 2.74 -3.74 19.33
CA ASP A 41 1.42 -3.35 19.82
C ASP A 41 1.17 -1.84 19.59
N LYS A 42 2.16 -1.00 19.80
CA LYS A 42 2.07 0.45 19.49
C LYS A 42 1.95 0.73 17.99
N GLN A 43 2.70 0.00 17.18
CA GLN A 43 2.62 0.12 15.72
C GLN A 43 1.25 -0.33 15.21
N LEU A 44 0.74 -1.43 15.73
CA LEU A 44 -0.58 -1.94 15.37
C LEU A 44 -1.67 -0.93 15.73
N ALA A 45 -1.64 -0.37 16.95
CA ALA A 45 -2.59 0.65 17.39
C ALA A 45 -2.53 1.92 16.52
N ALA A 46 -1.34 2.36 16.11
CA ALA A 46 -1.19 3.50 15.22
C ALA A 46 -1.75 3.23 13.82
N SER A 47 -1.54 2.02 13.29
CA SER A 47 -2.10 1.61 11.99
C SER A 47 -3.63 1.48 12.06
N GLU A 48 -4.16 0.96 13.16
CA GLU A 48 -5.61 0.87 13.39
C GLU A 48 -6.26 2.26 13.42
N GLU A 49 -5.71 3.19 14.21
CA GLU A 49 -6.19 4.58 14.27
C GLU A 49 -6.16 5.28 12.90
N MET A 50 -5.10 5.05 12.12
CA MET A 50 -4.99 5.57 10.75
C MET A 50 -6.04 4.95 9.84
N ALA A 51 -6.23 3.63 9.90
CA ALA A 51 -7.23 2.92 9.10
C ALA A 51 -8.65 3.42 9.40
N GLU A 52 -9.00 3.60 10.67
CA GLU A 52 -10.31 4.15 11.07
C GLU A 52 -10.55 5.55 10.49
N LYS A 53 -9.57 6.45 10.57
CA LYS A 53 -9.68 7.79 9.99
C LYS A 53 -9.84 7.77 8.47
N ILE A 54 -9.17 6.85 7.79
CA ILE A 54 -9.29 6.66 6.35
C ILE A 54 -10.68 6.10 6.00
N GLU A 55 -11.18 5.13 6.75
CA GLU A 55 -12.53 4.58 6.58
C GLU A 55 -13.61 5.65 6.77
N GLU A 56 -13.50 6.51 7.78
CA GLU A 56 -14.39 7.66 7.98
C GLU A 56 -14.37 8.61 6.77
N ALA A 57 -13.18 8.95 6.25
CA ALA A 57 -13.04 9.81 5.07
C ALA A 57 -13.64 9.17 3.80
N LEU A 58 -13.50 7.84 3.64
CA LEU A 58 -14.12 7.09 2.55
C LEU A 58 -15.66 7.06 2.68
N GLN A 59 -16.16 6.93 3.89
CA GLN A 59 -17.60 6.97 4.17
C GLN A 59 -18.20 8.34 3.86
N GLU A 60 -17.56 9.41 4.30
CA GLU A 60 -17.98 10.79 4.03
C GLU A 60 -18.00 11.11 2.53
N SER A 61 -17.08 10.55 1.76
CA SER A 61 -17.01 10.70 0.29
C SER A 61 -17.86 9.69 -0.49
N GLY A 62 -18.50 8.72 0.18
CA GLY A 62 -19.30 7.67 -0.45
C GLY A 62 -18.47 6.60 -1.17
N MET A 63 -17.18 6.48 -0.88
CA MET A 63 -16.24 5.58 -1.56
C MET A 63 -16.00 4.25 -0.84
N GLN A 64 -16.66 3.99 0.28
CA GLN A 64 -16.52 2.76 1.09
C GLN A 64 -16.87 1.47 0.35
N SER A 65 -17.62 1.54 -0.76
CA SER A 65 -17.95 0.36 -1.58
C SER A 65 -16.92 0.04 -2.67
N VAL A 66 -16.00 0.97 -2.97
CA VAL A 66 -15.03 0.86 -4.07
C VAL A 66 -13.59 0.83 -3.59
N VAL A 67 -13.32 1.30 -2.40
CA VAL A 67 -12.01 1.26 -1.75
C VAL A 67 -12.15 0.52 -0.42
N SER A 68 -11.42 -0.56 -0.23
CA SER A 68 -11.35 -1.28 1.05
C SER A 68 -10.05 -0.92 1.78
N VAL A 69 -10.13 -0.91 3.11
CA VAL A 69 -9.00 -0.60 3.99
C VAL A 69 -8.67 -1.83 4.81
N ASN A 70 -7.41 -2.19 4.87
CA ASN A 70 -6.86 -3.19 5.77
C ASN A 70 -5.59 -2.63 6.42
N PHE A 71 -5.18 -3.19 7.54
CA PHE A 71 -3.96 -2.77 8.22
C PHE A 71 -3.22 -3.92 8.89
N THR A 72 -1.95 -3.72 9.07
CA THR A 72 -1.06 -4.54 9.90
C THR A 72 -0.27 -3.61 10.81
N SER A 73 0.57 -4.16 11.68
CA SER A 73 1.50 -3.34 12.48
C SER A 73 2.50 -2.54 11.62
N GLN A 74 2.67 -2.87 10.35
CA GLN A 74 3.68 -2.26 9.47
C GLN A 74 3.12 -1.24 8.49
N TYR A 75 1.85 -1.39 8.07
CA TYR A 75 1.24 -0.54 7.05
C TYR A 75 -0.29 -0.52 7.13
N VAL A 76 -0.87 0.48 6.51
CA VAL A 76 -2.28 0.54 6.13
C VAL A 76 -2.37 0.33 4.62
N GLN A 77 -3.28 -0.54 4.18
CA GLN A 77 -3.47 -0.91 2.78
C GLN A 77 -4.82 -0.42 2.28
N LEU A 78 -4.80 0.33 1.19
CA LEU A 78 -5.98 0.68 0.40
C LEU A 78 -6.05 -0.24 -0.82
N THR A 79 -7.15 -0.95 -0.99
CA THR A 79 -7.34 -1.86 -2.12
C THR A 79 -8.51 -1.39 -2.98
N MET A 80 -8.29 -1.31 -4.29
CA MET A 80 -9.28 -0.97 -5.29
C MET A 80 -9.41 -2.10 -6.32
N ASN A 81 -10.62 -2.30 -6.84
CA ASN A 81 -10.83 -3.28 -7.91
C ASN A 81 -10.21 -2.77 -9.22
N GLY A 82 -9.36 -3.56 -9.83
CA GLY A 82 -8.70 -3.23 -11.09
C GLY A 82 -9.67 -2.96 -12.25
N ALA A 83 -10.82 -3.64 -12.28
CA ALA A 83 -11.86 -3.41 -13.29
C ALA A 83 -12.51 -2.02 -13.18
N LEU A 84 -12.46 -1.38 -12.00
CA LEU A 84 -12.85 0.01 -11.81
C LEU A 84 -11.88 0.98 -12.47
N LEU A 85 -10.58 0.66 -12.41
CA LEU A 85 -9.50 1.54 -12.82
C LEU A 85 -9.12 1.37 -14.29
N PHE A 86 -9.17 0.14 -14.81
CA PHE A 86 -8.65 -0.23 -16.13
C PHE A 86 -9.62 -1.11 -16.89
N ASP A 87 -9.54 -1.03 -18.22
CA ASP A 87 -10.14 -2.03 -19.09
C ASP A 87 -9.32 -3.34 -19.09
N SER A 88 -9.95 -4.42 -19.55
CA SER A 88 -9.30 -5.73 -19.60
C SER A 88 -8.06 -5.68 -20.50
N GLY A 89 -6.93 -6.13 -19.97
CA GLY A 89 -5.65 -6.15 -20.69
C GLY A 89 -5.04 -4.76 -20.93
N ASP A 90 -5.57 -3.71 -20.30
CA ASP A 90 -5.05 -2.35 -20.42
C ASP A 90 -4.50 -1.82 -19.08
N ALA A 91 -3.61 -0.84 -19.19
CA ALA A 91 -3.03 -0.10 -18.07
C ALA A 91 -3.28 1.41 -18.15
N GLU A 92 -4.19 1.84 -19.03
CA GLU A 92 -4.64 3.22 -19.10
C GLU A 92 -5.82 3.43 -18.15
N LEU A 93 -5.72 4.44 -17.27
CA LEU A 93 -6.78 4.74 -16.31
C LEU A 93 -8.04 5.22 -17.04
N LYS A 94 -9.18 4.64 -16.66
CA LYS A 94 -10.48 5.02 -17.20
C LYS A 94 -10.90 6.38 -16.65
N GLU A 95 -11.51 7.22 -17.48
CA GLU A 95 -12.04 8.51 -17.03
C GLU A 95 -13.06 8.37 -15.88
N ASP A 96 -13.85 7.30 -15.87
CA ASP A 96 -14.85 7.00 -14.85
C ASP A 96 -14.25 6.77 -13.45
N CYS A 97 -12.95 6.44 -13.35
CA CYS A 97 -12.28 6.24 -12.05
C CYS A 97 -11.71 7.52 -11.44
N TYR A 98 -11.65 8.63 -12.17
CA TYR A 98 -11.04 9.87 -11.68
C TYR A 98 -11.65 10.40 -10.39
N PRO A 99 -12.98 10.39 -10.17
CA PRO A 99 -13.55 10.79 -8.89
C PRO A 99 -13.05 9.96 -7.70
N VAL A 100 -12.84 8.66 -7.90
CA VAL A 100 -12.26 7.76 -6.88
C VAL A 100 -10.78 8.09 -6.66
N MET A 101 -10.03 8.26 -7.74
CA MET A 101 -8.62 8.60 -7.67
C MET A 101 -8.36 9.95 -6.99
N GLU A 102 -9.22 10.95 -7.20
CA GLU A 102 -9.14 12.23 -6.51
C GLU A 102 -9.31 12.09 -4.98
N GLN A 103 -10.22 11.22 -4.53
CA GLN A 103 -10.39 10.96 -3.10
C GLN A 103 -9.19 10.19 -2.53
N VAL A 104 -8.65 9.23 -3.27
CA VAL A 104 -7.44 8.52 -2.88
C VAL A 104 -6.26 9.50 -2.74
N VAL A 105 -6.07 10.42 -3.67
CA VAL A 105 -5.07 11.49 -3.57
C VAL A 105 -5.22 12.28 -2.27
N LYS A 106 -6.43 12.77 -1.96
CA LYS A 106 -6.69 13.55 -0.73
C LYS A 106 -6.40 12.75 0.54
N ILE A 107 -6.75 11.46 0.55
CA ILE A 107 -6.46 10.55 1.66
C ILE A 107 -4.94 10.38 1.82
N LEU A 108 -4.23 10.12 0.73
CA LEU A 108 -2.78 9.94 0.77
C LEU A 108 -2.07 11.21 1.22
N GLU A 109 -2.45 12.39 0.73
CA GLU A 109 -1.89 13.67 1.17
C GLU A 109 -2.13 13.97 2.66
N ARG A 110 -3.30 13.57 3.17
CA ARG A 110 -3.69 13.84 4.55
C ARG A 110 -3.09 12.89 5.57
N TYR A 111 -2.97 11.61 5.22
CA TYR A 111 -2.66 10.55 6.19
C TYR A 111 -1.32 9.86 5.96
N SER A 112 -0.64 10.05 4.82
CA SER A 112 0.66 9.43 4.61
C SER A 112 1.77 10.23 5.29
N GLU A 113 2.38 9.64 6.29
CA GLU A 113 3.54 10.20 6.99
C GLU A 113 4.87 9.50 6.59
N GLY A 114 4.83 8.53 5.69
CA GLY A 114 5.96 7.70 5.35
C GLY A 114 6.02 7.32 3.88
N ILE A 115 6.52 6.12 3.63
CA ILE A 115 6.64 5.58 2.28
C ILE A 115 5.26 5.08 1.81
N ILE A 116 4.87 5.49 0.62
CA ILE A 116 3.74 4.96 -0.12
C ILE A 116 4.27 3.94 -1.13
N GLU A 117 3.69 2.76 -1.18
CA GLU A 117 3.96 1.78 -2.22
C GLU A 117 2.69 1.50 -3.03
N VAL A 118 2.78 1.68 -4.35
CA VAL A 118 1.71 1.37 -5.29
C VAL A 118 1.99 0.00 -5.87
N GLU A 119 1.14 -0.99 -5.56
CA GLU A 119 1.27 -2.34 -6.08
C GLU A 119 0.18 -2.64 -7.12
N GLY A 120 0.58 -3.10 -8.30
CA GLY A 120 -0.31 -3.63 -9.31
C GLY A 120 -0.41 -5.15 -9.19
N HIS A 121 -1.64 -5.68 -9.26
CA HIS A 121 -1.92 -7.12 -9.27
C HIS A 121 -2.79 -7.46 -10.45
N THR A 122 -2.69 -8.69 -10.94
CA THR A 122 -3.58 -9.28 -11.94
C THR A 122 -4.21 -10.55 -11.39
N ASP A 123 -5.28 -11.01 -12.03
CA ASP A 123 -5.77 -12.36 -11.85
C ASP A 123 -4.83 -13.37 -12.55
N ASN A 124 -5.14 -14.65 -12.42
CA ASN A 124 -4.38 -15.75 -13.02
C ASN A 124 -4.82 -16.06 -14.47
N VAL A 125 -5.66 -15.23 -15.08
CA VAL A 125 -6.03 -15.39 -16.48
C VAL A 125 -4.84 -14.98 -17.34
N PRO A 126 -4.29 -15.92 -18.16
CA PRO A 126 -3.11 -15.61 -18.95
C PRO A 126 -3.35 -14.43 -19.90
N MET A 127 -2.48 -13.42 -19.82
CA MET A 127 -2.46 -12.35 -20.80
C MET A 127 -1.94 -12.88 -22.13
N SER A 128 -2.71 -12.66 -23.20
CA SER A 128 -2.29 -12.94 -24.56
C SER A 128 -2.65 -11.74 -25.45
N GLY A 129 -1.93 -10.62 -25.27
CA GLY A 129 -2.22 -9.38 -26.01
C GLY A 129 -0.99 -8.82 -26.72
N PHE A 130 -1.23 -7.95 -27.67
CA PHE A 130 -0.17 -7.25 -28.41
C PHE A 130 0.48 -6.12 -27.58
N LYS A 131 -0.16 -5.67 -26.50
CA LYS A 131 0.27 -4.50 -25.72
C LYS A 131 1.19 -4.88 -24.56
N TYR A 132 0.93 -6.01 -23.93
CA TYR A 132 1.72 -6.57 -22.83
C TYR A 132 1.96 -8.05 -23.05
N SER A 133 3.17 -8.53 -22.74
CA SER A 133 3.57 -9.92 -23.00
C SER A 133 3.00 -10.90 -21.98
N ASP A 134 2.82 -10.46 -20.75
CA ASP A 134 2.37 -11.27 -19.62
C ASP A 134 1.72 -10.42 -18.51
N ASN A 135 1.27 -11.10 -17.45
CA ASN A 135 0.65 -10.45 -16.29
C ASN A 135 1.64 -9.64 -15.46
N ASP A 136 2.93 -9.96 -15.48
CA ASP A 136 3.95 -9.18 -14.77
C ASP A 136 4.14 -7.81 -15.41
N GLU A 137 4.22 -7.77 -16.74
CA GLU A 137 4.32 -6.51 -17.48
C GLU A 137 3.04 -5.66 -17.34
N LEU A 138 1.85 -6.28 -17.44
CA LEU A 138 0.58 -5.59 -17.25
C LEU A 138 0.44 -5.00 -15.85
N SER A 139 0.74 -5.78 -14.80
CA SER A 139 0.64 -5.31 -13.42
C SER A 139 1.60 -4.16 -13.12
N SER A 140 2.81 -4.24 -13.66
CA SER A 140 3.82 -3.17 -13.55
C SER A 140 3.38 -1.90 -14.27
N ALA A 141 2.83 -2.02 -15.47
CA ALA A 141 2.31 -0.90 -16.24
C ALA A 141 1.13 -0.21 -15.53
N ARG A 142 0.23 -0.98 -14.90
CA ARG A 142 -0.87 -0.46 -14.09
C ARG A 142 -0.39 0.30 -12.86
N ALA A 143 0.58 -0.24 -12.13
CA ALA A 143 1.20 0.45 -11.00
C ALA A 143 1.84 1.78 -11.42
N ILE A 144 2.53 1.81 -12.56
CA ILE A 144 3.12 3.03 -13.12
C ILE A 144 2.04 4.06 -13.49
N SER A 145 0.91 3.63 -14.04
CA SER A 145 -0.18 4.55 -14.40
C SER A 145 -0.79 5.22 -13.17
N VAL A 146 -1.02 4.47 -12.09
CA VAL A 146 -1.47 5.02 -10.81
C VAL A 146 -0.41 5.96 -10.22
N PHE A 147 0.86 5.55 -10.19
CA PHE A 147 1.95 6.38 -9.72
C PHE A 147 2.01 7.73 -10.46
N ARG A 148 1.92 7.72 -11.79
CA ARG A 148 1.91 8.97 -12.59
C ARG A 148 0.73 9.85 -12.24
N TYR A 149 -0.46 9.26 -12.10
CA TYR A 149 -1.64 10.01 -11.68
C TYR A 149 -1.42 10.69 -10.32
N LEU A 150 -0.88 9.97 -9.34
CA LEU A 150 -0.55 10.53 -8.01
C LEU A 150 0.44 11.69 -8.13
N MET A 151 1.50 11.55 -8.93
CA MET A 151 2.51 12.60 -9.10
C MET A 151 1.96 13.85 -9.81
N GLU A 152 1.01 13.68 -10.70
CA GLU A 152 0.40 14.78 -11.44
C GLU A 152 -0.68 15.54 -10.64
N HIS A 153 -1.35 14.86 -9.69
CA HIS A 153 -2.54 15.39 -9.00
C HIS A 153 -2.33 15.58 -7.50
N SER A 154 -1.13 15.37 -6.98
CA SER A 154 -0.82 15.54 -5.55
C SER A 154 0.46 16.32 -5.32
N ASN A 155 0.67 16.76 -4.07
CA ASN A 155 1.93 17.35 -3.61
C ASN A 155 2.83 16.31 -2.90
N LEU A 156 2.60 15.02 -3.13
CA LEU A 156 3.42 13.96 -2.57
C LEU A 156 4.85 14.03 -3.11
N ASP A 157 5.83 13.80 -2.22
CA ASP A 157 7.24 13.76 -2.63
C ASP A 157 7.53 12.45 -3.38
N PRO A 158 7.97 12.50 -4.65
CA PRO A 158 8.29 11.30 -5.43
C PRO A 158 9.31 10.38 -4.79
N VAL A 159 10.17 10.90 -3.91
CA VAL A 159 11.15 10.10 -3.17
C VAL A 159 10.48 9.11 -2.21
N ASN A 160 9.29 9.45 -1.74
CA ASN A 160 8.51 8.63 -0.80
C ASN A 160 7.49 7.72 -1.48
N VAL A 161 7.37 7.76 -2.82
CA VAL A 161 6.40 6.93 -3.55
C VAL A 161 7.12 5.91 -4.41
N LYS A 162 6.86 4.63 -4.11
CA LYS A 162 7.36 3.49 -4.87
C LYS A 162 6.23 2.86 -5.67
N HIS A 163 6.56 2.15 -6.73
CA HIS A 163 5.62 1.34 -7.48
C HIS A 163 6.23 -0.01 -7.86
N SER A 164 5.39 -1.05 -7.88
CA SER A 164 5.78 -2.40 -8.26
C SER A 164 4.63 -3.18 -8.89
N GLY A 165 4.94 -4.12 -9.78
CA GLY A 165 3.99 -5.11 -10.28
C GLY A 165 4.21 -6.43 -9.55
N ARG A 166 3.12 -7.11 -9.18
CA ARG A 166 3.15 -8.41 -8.51
C ARG A 166 2.61 -9.54 -9.38
N GLY A 167 2.16 -9.23 -10.61
CA GLY A 167 1.56 -10.21 -11.49
C GLY A 167 0.39 -10.93 -10.83
N GLU A 168 0.29 -12.23 -11.10
CA GLU A 168 -0.70 -13.15 -10.52
C GLU A 168 -0.24 -13.85 -9.23
N TYR A 169 1.02 -13.65 -8.82
CA TYR A 169 1.67 -14.45 -7.77
C TYR A 169 1.24 -14.08 -6.35
N VAL A 170 0.70 -12.90 -6.16
CA VAL A 170 0.20 -12.42 -4.85
C VAL A 170 -1.23 -11.93 -5.04
N PRO A 171 -2.22 -12.83 -5.07
CA PRO A 171 -3.61 -12.42 -5.24
C PRO A 171 -4.09 -11.64 -4.01
N ILE A 172 -4.81 -10.52 -4.26
CA ILE A 172 -5.44 -9.71 -3.21
C ILE A 172 -6.72 -10.38 -2.69
N ALA A 173 -7.34 -11.23 -3.52
CA ALA A 173 -8.53 -12.02 -3.20
C ALA A 173 -8.39 -13.42 -3.81
N ASP A 174 -9.11 -14.39 -3.23
CA ASP A 174 -9.16 -15.72 -3.78
C ASP A 174 -9.67 -15.67 -5.23
N ASN A 175 -8.92 -16.29 -6.13
CA ASN A 175 -9.35 -16.47 -7.51
C ASN A 175 -10.49 -17.52 -7.50
N ALA A 176 -11.70 -17.05 -7.75
CA ALA A 176 -12.88 -17.90 -7.83
C ALA A 176 -12.94 -18.67 -9.15
#